data_8306202c09321b50bbfedc8383428f7c
#
_entry.id   8306202c09321b50bbfedc8383428f7c
#
_cell.length_a   1.000
_cell.length_b   1.000
_cell.length_c   1.000
_cell.angle_alpha   90.00
_cell.angle_beta   90.00
_cell.angle_gamma   90.00
#
_symmetry.space_group_name_H-M   'P 1'
#
loop_
_entity.id
_entity.type
_entity.pdbx_description
1 polymer ?
#
loop_
_entity_poly.entity_id
_entity_poly.type
_entity_poly.pdbx_seq_one_letter_code
_entity_poly.pdbx_strand_id
1 'polypeptide(L)'
;VTVVTRGRRSRHGAAVTAAVLAAVVAAASGCAREAGDVGAAQDGGVVHVACGATEEWCAATTKQFAKTSGVKADFVRLSSGEALARIQAGKGNAEFDVWYGGPADGYAAAGDQKLLEPYVSPNAAVIPAKYKDASGLWTGVYVGVLGFCSNGALLKEKGLSAPRSWADLLDPKLKDDIGIAHPSTSGTAYTALWTQVQLAGGDEDKALAYMRKLHPNVLQYTKSGSAPAQMTARGEVAVGVIFSHDCTATKEAGFPGLQVTFPAEGTGYETGGVALVKGGKDPVSARKFVDWALTPQAQEIGAGVKAYQVPTNPAAKVSGKVVDLAAVKLVDYDAARAGAAKPTLTKRFDEEVAQAPKS
;
A
#
# COMPACT_ATOMS: atom_id res chain seq x y z
N VAL A 1 -1.29 -3.51 -68.90
CA VAL A 1 -2.07 -4.52 -69.65
C VAL A 1 -3.19 -4.96 -68.74
N THR A 2 -4.25 -4.34 -68.75
CA THR A 2 -5.63 -4.49 -69.25
C THR A 2 -6.11 -5.95 -69.36
N VAL A 3 -7.25 -6.28 -68.78
CA VAL A 3 -8.54 -6.74 -69.33
C VAL A 3 -9.43 -7.23 -68.17
N VAL A 4 -10.49 -6.69 -67.82
CA VAL A 4 -11.95 -6.61 -67.97
C VAL A 4 -12.62 -7.82 -68.64
N THR A 5 -13.64 -8.38 -67.93
CA THR A 5 -14.93 -8.89 -68.40
C THR A 5 -15.78 -9.38 -67.22
N ARG A 6 -16.88 -8.89 -66.84
CA ARG A 6 -18.29 -8.73 -67.31
C ARG A 6 -19.05 -10.03 -67.60
N GLY A 7 -20.15 -10.19 -66.91
CA GLY A 7 -21.41 -10.84 -67.39
C GLY A 7 -21.95 -11.87 -66.41
N ARG A 8 -23.17 -12.00 -66.00
CA ARG A 8 -24.49 -11.57 -66.42
C ARG A 8 -25.54 -12.39 -65.62
N ARG A 9 -26.49 -11.74 -65.04
CA ARG A 9 -27.87 -11.99 -64.74
C ARG A 9 -28.56 -13.32 -65.18
N SER A 10 -29.43 -13.83 -64.26
CA SER A 10 -30.86 -14.19 -64.48
C SER A 10 -31.47 -14.58 -63.13
N ARG A 11 -32.50 -14.13 -62.63
CA ARG A 11 -33.94 -13.86 -62.78
C ARG A 11 -34.82 -15.13 -62.85
N HIS A 12 -35.91 -15.08 -62.06
CA HIS A 12 -37.18 -15.82 -62.02
C HIS A 12 -37.27 -16.81 -60.87
N GLY A 13 -38.34 -16.88 -60.11
CA GLY A 13 -39.69 -16.29 -60.05
C GLY A 13 -40.44 -16.92 -58.92
N ALA A 14 -41.16 -16.20 -58.26
CA ALA A 14 -42.59 -16.02 -57.98
C ALA A 14 -43.36 -17.21 -57.37
N ALA A 15 -43.97 -16.86 -56.21
CA ALA A 15 -45.38 -17.06 -55.74
C ALA A 15 -45.77 -18.46 -55.26
N VAL A 16 -46.46 -18.66 -54.14
CA VAL A 16 -47.88 -18.41 -53.87
C VAL A 16 -48.26 -18.80 -52.43
N THR A 17 -48.88 -17.89 -51.72
CA THR A 17 -49.92 -17.92 -50.71
C THR A 17 -50.45 -19.23 -50.12
N ALA A 18 -50.67 -19.26 -48.79
CA ALA A 18 -51.96 -19.61 -48.15
C ALA A 18 -52.03 -19.22 -46.70
N ALA A 19 -52.99 -18.47 -46.29
CA ALA A 19 -53.35 -18.07 -44.93
C ALA A 19 -54.30 -19.13 -44.33
N VAL A 20 -54.17 -19.35 -43.01
CA VAL A 20 -55.29 -19.86 -42.17
C VAL A 20 -55.33 -19.11 -40.86
N LEU A 21 -56.38 -18.41 -40.59
CA LEU A 21 -56.83 -17.83 -39.31
C LEU A 21 -57.42 -18.94 -38.43
N ALA A 22 -57.15 -18.86 -37.11
CA ALA A 22 -58.12 -19.21 -36.01
C ALA A 22 -57.40 -18.91 -34.68
N ALA A 23 -57.88 -18.05 -33.98
CA ALA A 23 -58.92 -17.88 -32.98
C ALA A 23 -58.38 -17.61 -31.59
N VAL A 24 -58.74 -16.45 -31.08
CA VAL A 24 -58.52 -15.86 -29.75
C VAL A 24 -59.21 -16.66 -28.67
N VAL A 25 -58.49 -16.88 -27.52
CA VAL A 25 -59.14 -16.96 -26.20
C VAL A 25 -58.31 -16.14 -25.24
N ALA A 26 -58.88 -15.05 -24.76
CA ALA A 26 -58.39 -14.22 -23.68
C ALA A 26 -58.66 -14.94 -22.33
N ALA A 27 -57.64 -15.14 -21.54
CA ALA A 27 -57.78 -15.37 -20.12
C ALA A 27 -56.95 -14.30 -19.41
N ALA A 28 -57.62 -13.31 -18.86
CA ALA A 28 -57.07 -12.36 -17.93
C ALA A 28 -56.82 -13.07 -16.59
N SER A 29 -55.55 -13.29 -16.26
CA SER A 29 -55.14 -13.63 -14.89
C SER A 29 -54.11 -12.58 -14.48
N GLY A 30 -54.50 -11.76 -13.49
CA GLY A 30 -53.66 -10.74 -12.91
C GLY A 30 -52.41 -11.37 -12.26
N CYS A 31 -51.27 -11.02 -12.76
CA CYS A 31 -50.02 -11.22 -12.06
C CYS A 31 -49.68 -9.96 -11.27
N ALA A 32 -49.82 -10.04 -9.96
CA ALA A 32 -49.10 -9.15 -9.07
C ALA A 32 -47.62 -9.15 -9.50
N ARG A 33 -47.13 -7.99 -9.85
CA ARG A 33 -45.67 -7.77 -10.01
C ARG A 33 -45.12 -7.90 -8.63
N GLU A 34 -44.53 -9.06 -8.30
CA GLU A 34 -43.56 -9.17 -7.26
C GLU A 34 -42.41 -8.17 -7.53
N ALA A 35 -42.09 -7.41 -6.49
CA ALA A 35 -40.98 -6.50 -6.50
C ALA A 35 -39.73 -7.26 -6.97
N GLY A 36 -39.10 -6.74 -8.00
CA GLY A 36 -37.99 -7.36 -8.67
C GLY A 36 -36.91 -7.84 -7.68
N ASP A 37 -36.60 -9.08 -7.82
CA ASP A 37 -35.39 -9.70 -7.36
C ASP A 37 -34.21 -8.76 -7.73
N VAL A 38 -33.66 -8.12 -6.71
CA VAL A 38 -32.39 -7.38 -6.86
C VAL A 38 -31.40 -8.48 -7.16
N GLY A 39 -31.03 -8.59 -8.43
CA GLY A 39 -30.21 -9.66 -8.96
C GLY A 39 -29.09 -10.01 -8.00
N ALA A 40 -29.04 -11.25 -7.60
CA ALA A 40 -27.92 -11.82 -6.86
C ALA A 40 -26.66 -11.43 -7.64
N ALA A 41 -25.83 -10.57 -7.05
CA ALA A 41 -24.55 -10.20 -7.61
C ALA A 41 -23.80 -11.49 -7.93
N GLN A 42 -23.38 -11.66 -9.18
CA GLN A 42 -22.67 -12.85 -9.61
C GLN A 42 -21.43 -13.02 -8.72
N ASP A 43 -21.47 -14.02 -7.84
CA ASP A 43 -20.33 -14.49 -7.04
C ASP A 43 -19.31 -15.14 -7.99
N GLY A 44 -18.45 -14.36 -8.61
CA GLY A 44 -17.49 -14.88 -9.59
C GLY A 44 -16.48 -13.85 -10.10
N GLY A 45 -16.49 -12.64 -9.57
CA GLY A 45 -15.53 -11.60 -9.90
C GLY A 45 -14.12 -11.92 -9.40
N VAL A 46 -13.16 -11.14 -9.87
CA VAL A 46 -11.78 -11.12 -9.37
C VAL A 46 -11.54 -9.80 -8.69
N VAL A 47 -11.12 -9.81 -7.43
CA VAL A 47 -10.71 -8.58 -6.72
C VAL A 47 -9.30 -8.21 -7.13
N HIS A 48 -9.15 -7.04 -7.78
CA HIS A 48 -7.85 -6.51 -8.17
C HIS A 48 -7.28 -5.62 -7.06
N VAL A 49 -6.15 -6.05 -6.46
CA VAL A 49 -5.57 -5.41 -5.28
C VAL A 49 -4.31 -4.63 -5.65
N ALA A 50 -4.30 -3.31 -5.41
CA ALA A 50 -3.06 -2.54 -5.32
C ALA A 50 -2.41 -2.86 -3.96
N CYS A 51 -1.31 -3.61 -3.94
CA CYS A 51 -0.70 -4.08 -2.70
C CYS A 51 0.59 -3.36 -2.37
N GLY A 52 0.62 -2.65 -1.23
CA GLY A 52 1.78 -1.89 -0.73
C GLY A 52 2.67 -2.65 0.26
N ALA A 53 2.31 -3.89 0.63
CA ALA A 53 3.10 -4.76 1.50
C ALA A 53 4.24 -5.48 0.73
N THR A 54 4.95 -6.41 1.37
CA THR A 54 5.93 -7.25 0.67
C THR A 54 5.25 -8.20 -0.30
N GLU A 55 5.97 -8.64 -1.33
CA GLU A 55 5.45 -9.55 -2.37
C GLU A 55 4.86 -10.84 -1.76
N GLU A 56 5.58 -11.43 -0.81
CA GLU A 56 5.20 -12.67 -0.14
C GLU A 56 3.91 -12.49 0.68
N TRP A 57 3.76 -11.32 1.32
CA TRP A 57 2.52 -11.05 2.07
C TRP A 57 1.35 -10.80 1.13
N CYS A 58 1.54 -10.02 0.07
CA CYS A 58 0.51 -9.79 -0.95
C CYS A 58 0.00 -11.12 -1.53
N ALA A 59 0.93 -12.01 -1.91
CA ALA A 59 0.61 -13.33 -2.44
C ALA A 59 -0.10 -14.24 -1.41
N ALA A 60 0.38 -14.26 -0.18
CA ALA A 60 -0.24 -15.06 0.88
C ALA A 60 -1.65 -14.55 1.23
N THR A 61 -1.83 -13.22 1.28
CA THR A 61 -3.11 -12.57 1.57
C THR A 61 -4.15 -12.88 0.50
N THR A 62 -3.85 -12.63 -0.78
CA THR A 62 -4.80 -12.89 -1.88
C THR A 62 -5.13 -14.37 -2.02
N LYS A 63 -4.14 -15.26 -1.85
CA LYS A 63 -4.35 -16.70 -1.84
C LYS A 63 -5.24 -17.16 -0.69
N GLN A 64 -5.01 -16.66 0.53
CA GLN A 64 -5.81 -17.06 1.70
C GLN A 64 -7.22 -16.46 1.64
N PHE A 65 -7.37 -15.23 1.15
CA PHE A 65 -8.68 -14.66 0.88
C PHE A 65 -9.48 -15.52 -0.10
N ALA A 66 -8.89 -15.89 -1.23
CA ALA A 66 -9.55 -16.75 -2.21
C ALA A 66 -9.96 -18.12 -1.62
N LYS A 67 -9.10 -18.71 -0.79
CA LYS A 67 -9.40 -19.97 -0.11
C LYS A 67 -10.56 -19.88 0.87
N THR A 68 -10.68 -18.77 1.60
CA THR A 68 -11.69 -18.60 2.66
C THR A 68 -13.02 -18.07 2.16
N SER A 69 -13.00 -17.20 1.14
CA SER A 69 -14.21 -16.52 0.62
C SER A 69 -14.81 -17.18 -0.62
N GLY A 70 -14.05 -18.03 -1.32
CA GLY A 70 -14.41 -18.53 -2.65
C GLY A 70 -14.25 -17.50 -3.78
N VAL A 71 -13.89 -16.25 -3.46
CA VAL A 71 -13.71 -15.18 -4.42
C VAL A 71 -12.25 -15.11 -4.86
N LYS A 72 -11.99 -15.05 -6.16
CA LYS A 72 -10.62 -14.88 -6.68
C LYS A 72 -10.09 -13.49 -6.34
N ALA A 73 -8.80 -13.40 -6.07
CA ALA A 73 -8.10 -12.13 -5.94
C ALA A 73 -6.73 -12.21 -6.60
N ASP A 74 -6.34 -11.17 -7.28
CA ASP A 74 -4.99 -10.94 -7.77
C ASP A 74 -4.43 -9.64 -7.18
N PHE A 75 -3.15 -9.40 -7.39
CA PHE A 75 -2.52 -8.19 -6.89
C PHE A 75 -1.45 -7.67 -7.83
N VAL A 76 -1.22 -6.37 -7.75
CA VAL A 76 -0.02 -5.73 -8.26
C VAL A 76 0.74 -5.15 -7.07
N ARG A 77 1.99 -5.60 -6.86
CA ARG A 77 2.84 -5.06 -5.82
C ARG A 77 3.36 -3.68 -6.24
N LEU A 78 3.11 -2.66 -5.43
CA LEU A 78 3.48 -1.27 -5.69
C LEU A 78 4.05 -0.63 -4.42
N SER A 79 5.03 0.26 -4.57
CA SER A 79 5.37 1.20 -3.50
C SER A 79 4.22 2.19 -3.29
N SER A 80 4.06 2.71 -2.08
CA SER A 80 2.86 3.49 -1.72
C SER A 80 2.64 4.73 -2.59
N GLY A 81 3.73 5.41 -3.01
CA GLY A 81 3.64 6.55 -3.94
C GLY A 81 3.21 6.11 -5.35
N GLU A 82 3.66 4.94 -5.81
CA GLU A 82 3.24 4.37 -7.09
C GLU A 82 1.78 3.92 -7.06
N ALA A 83 1.34 3.31 -5.95
CA ALA A 83 -0.05 2.92 -5.76
C ALA A 83 -0.98 4.15 -5.85
N LEU A 84 -0.65 5.22 -5.12
CA LEU A 84 -1.40 6.48 -5.19
C LEU A 84 -1.44 7.04 -6.62
N ALA A 85 -0.30 7.11 -7.30
CA ALA A 85 -0.20 7.62 -8.67
C ALA A 85 -1.02 6.80 -9.67
N ARG A 86 -0.99 5.45 -9.57
CA ARG A 86 -1.79 4.57 -10.45
C ARG A 86 -3.28 4.67 -10.16
N ILE A 87 -3.69 4.73 -8.89
CA ILE A 87 -5.09 4.94 -8.50
C ILE A 87 -5.57 6.30 -9.02
N GLN A 88 -4.75 7.34 -8.94
CA GLN A 88 -5.06 8.67 -9.46
C GLN A 88 -5.20 8.66 -10.99
N ALA A 89 -4.29 8.00 -11.71
CA ALA A 89 -4.35 7.86 -13.16
C ALA A 89 -5.58 7.05 -13.62
N GLY A 90 -6.05 6.11 -12.81
CA GLY A 90 -7.25 5.31 -13.03
C GLY A 90 -8.57 6.01 -12.68
N LYS A 91 -8.57 7.30 -12.31
CA LYS A 91 -9.78 8.03 -11.97
C LYS A 91 -10.82 7.99 -13.11
N GLY A 92 -12.00 7.42 -12.82
CA GLY A 92 -13.07 7.21 -13.82
C GLY A 92 -13.01 5.87 -14.57
N ASN A 93 -11.88 5.14 -14.47
CA ASN A 93 -11.72 3.78 -14.97
C ASN A 93 -10.74 3.03 -14.07
N ALA A 94 -11.19 2.69 -12.87
CA ALA A 94 -10.34 2.09 -11.84
C ALA A 94 -9.72 0.76 -12.32
N GLU A 95 -8.41 0.65 -12.13
CA GLU A 95 -7.66 -0.58 -12.37
C GLU A 95 -7.79 -1.55 -11.19
N PHE A 96 -7.93 -1.00 -9.98
CA PHE A 96 -7.99 -1.74 -8.72
C PHE A 96 -9.36 -1.58 -8.06
N ASP A 97 -9.77 -2.61 -7.32
CA ASP A 97 -10.95 -2.60 -6.47
C ASP A 97 -10.59 -2.23 -5.03
N VAL A 98 -9.41 -2.68 -4.58
CA VAL A 98 -8.90 -2.51 -3.21
C VAL A 98 -7.47 -1.98 -3.24
N TRP A 99 -7.17 -1.07 -2.32
CA TRP A 99 -5.80 -0.76 -1.93
C TRP A 99 -5.52 -1.39 -0.57
N TYR A 100 -4.44 -2.19 -0.45
CA TYR A 100 -4.06 -2.93 0.74
C TYR A 100 -2.59 -2.70 1.10
N GLY A 101 -2.31 -2.30 2.33
CA GLY A 101 -0.95 -2.06 2.84
C GLY A 101 -0.33 -0.74 2.42
N GLY A 102 0.72 -0.37 3.10
CA GLY A 102 1.39 0.93 3.00
C GLY A 102 0.78 1.99 3.93
N PRO A 103 1.54 3.06 4.23
CA PRO A 103 1.21 4.04 5.27
C PRO A 103 -0.08 4.82 5.04
N ALA A 104 -0.78 5.12 6.13
CA ALA A 104 -2.08 5.80 6.16
C ALA A 104 -2.09 7.21 5.54
N ASP A 105 -0.95 7.90 5.51
CA ASP A 105 -0.83 9.20 4.82
C ASP A 105 -1.12 9.13 3.31
N GLY A 106 -0.80 8.00 2.68
CA GLY A 106 -1.16 7.74 1.29
C GLY A 106 -2.68 7.64 1.09
N TYR A 107 -3.37 6.95 2.01
CA TYR A 107 -4.83 6.83 2.00
C TYR A 107 -5.51 8.18 2.30
N ALA A 108 -4.97 8.96 3.24
CA ALA A 108 -5.47 10.30 3.52
C ALA A 108 -5.35 11.20 2.29
N ALA A 109 -4.18 11.21 1.63
CA ALA A 109 -3.98 11.96 0.38
C ALA A 109 -4.93 11.49 -0.75
N ALA A 110 -5.23 10.19 -0.83
CA ALA A 110 -6.20 9.65 -1.79
C ALA A 110 -7.64 10.06 -1.45
N GLY A 111 -7.97 10.11 -0.16
CA GLY A 111 -9.26 10.58 0.35
C GLY A 111 -9.53 12.04 -0.02
N ASP A 112 -8.56 12.94 0.19
CA ASP A 112 -8.63 14.36 -0.18
C ASP A 112 -8.86 14.53 -1.69
N GLN A 113 -8.29 13.65 -2.51
CA GLN A 113 -8.47 13.61 -3.97
C GLN A 113 -9.75 12.89 -4.41
N LYS A 114 -10.56 12.38 -3.46
CA LYS A 114 -11.82 11.64 -3.72
C LYS A 114 -11.61 10.38 -4.58
N LEU A 115 -10.52 9.67 -4.33
CA LEU A 115 -10.12 8.44 -5.02
C LEU A 115 -10.57 7.17 -4.30
N LEU A 116 -11.03 7.29 -3.06
CA LEU A 116 -11.50 6.17 -2.23
C LEU A 116 -13.02 6.21 -2.05
N GLU A 117 -13.60 5.04 -1.79
CA GLU A 117 -15.02 4.87 -1.49
C GLU A 117 -15.19 4.65 0.03
N PRO A 118 -16.04 5.42 0.74
CA PRO A 118 -16.28 5.20 2.14
C PRO A 118 -16.92 3.83 2.38
N TYR A 119 -16.34 3.07 3.31
CA TYR A 119 -16.89 1.79 3.75
C TYR A 119 -16.47 1.48 5.19
N VAL A 120 -17.45 1.33 6.07
CA VAL A 120 -17.23 0.90 7.45
C VAL A 120 -17.53 -0.59 7.54
N SER A 121 -16.47 -1.39 7.58
CA SER A 121 -16.58 -2.84 7.78
C SER A 121 -17.15 -3.16 9.16
N PRO A 122 -18.03 -4.19 9.30
CA PRO A 122 -18.45 -4.69 10.62
C PRO A 122 -17.26 -5.09 11.52
N ASN A 123 -16.17 -5.59 10.91
CA ASN A 123 -14.95 -5.98 11.63
C ASN A 123 -14.07 -4.79 12.04
N ALA A 124 -14.37 -3.57 11.58
CA ALA A 124 -13.65 -2.37 11.98
C ALA A 124 -13.99 -1.92 13.42
N ALA A 125 -15.05 -2.44 14.04
CA ALA A 125 -15.47 -2.03 15.38
C ALA A 125 -14.39 -2.30 16.43
N VAL A 126 -13.65 -3.40 16.33
CA VAL A 126 -12.60 -3.79 17.27
C VAL A 126 -11.25 -3.12 17.00
N ILE A 127 -11.06 -2.52 15.84
CA ILE A 127 -9.81 -1.82 15.51
C ILE A 127 -9.77 -0.48 16.26
N PRO A 128 -8.68 -0.15 16.98
CA PRO A 128 -8.56 1.12 17.69
C PRO A 128 -8.76 2.34 16.81
N ALA A 129 -9.42 3.38 17.33
CA ALA A 129 -9.77 4.58 16.56
C ALA A 129 -8.55 5.26 15.90
N LYS A 130 -7.40 5.28 16.58
CA LYS A 130 -6.15 5.83 16.05
C LYS A 130 -5.62 5.15 14.77
N TYR A 131 -6.15 3.98 14.44
CA TYR A 131 -5.79 3.21 13.25
C TYR A 131 -6.91 3.19 12.20
N LYS A 132 -7.81 4.16 12.23
CA LYS A 132 -8.94 4.27 11.29
C LYS A 132 -9.16 5.71 10.87
N ASP A 133 -9.63 5.88 9.66
CA ASP A 133 -10.23 7.14 9.23
C ASP A 133 -11.66 7.28 9.78
N ALA A 134 -11.98 8.45 10.32
CA ALA A 134 -13.28 8.71 10.95
C ALA A 134 -14.45 8.69 9.95
N SER A 135 -14.20 8.99 8.67
CA SER A 135 -15.19 8.96 7.59
C SER A 135 -15.29 7.59 6.90
N GLY A 136 -14.51 6.60 7.33
CA GLY A 136 -14.53 5.24 6.80
C GLY A 136 -13.81 5.08 5.47
N LEU A 137 -12.94 5.99 5.08
CA LEU A 137 -12.17 5.89 3.82
C LEU A 137 -11.11 4.79 3.87
N TRP A 138 -10.57 4.49 5.05
CA TRP A 138 -9.61 3.41 5.25
C TRP A 138 -9.64 2.87 6.68
N THR A 139 -9.18 1.64 6.85
CA THR A 139 -8.99 1.01 8.16
C THR A 139 -7.62 0.33 8.19
N GLY A 140 -6.90 0.47 9.30
CA GLY A 140 -5.59 -0.14 9.48
C GLY A 140 -5.66 -1.65 9.66
N VAL A 141 -4.70 -2.35 9.08
CA VAL A 141 -4.53 -3.80 9.17
C VAL A 141 -3.25 -4.18 9.91
N TYR A 142 -2.27 -3.28 9.96
CA TYR A 142 -1.03 -3.47 10.71
C TYR A 142 -0.38 -2.15 11.09
N VAL A 143 0.61 -2.22 11.98
CA VAL A 143 1.51 -1.10 12.33
C VAL A 143 2.96 -1.54 12.10
N GLY A 144 3.74 -0.68 11.44
CA GLY A 144 5.19 -0.81 11.26
C GLY A 144 5.91 0.36 11.89
N VAL A 145 7.05 0.12 12.57
CA VAL A 145 7.84 1.18 13.22
C VAL A 145 9.09 1.46 12.41
N LEU A 146 9.32 2.72 12.08
CA LEU A 146 10.52 3.17 11.39
C LEU A 146 11.74 3.06 12.34
N GLY A 147 12.86 2.60 11.81
CA GLY A 147 14.10 2.44 12.58
C GLY A 147 15.32 2.42 11.67
N PHE A 148 16.43 2.05 12.27
CA PHE A 148 17.69 1.90 11.57
C PHE A 148 18.05 0.42 11.50
N CYS A 149 18.37 -0.05 10.29
CA CYS A 149 18.93 -1.36 10.04
C CYS A 149 20.42 -1.21 9.79
N SER A 150 21.24 -1.78 10.63
CA SER A 150 22.69 -1.56 10.60
C SER A 150 23.45 -2.85 10.32
N ASN A 151 24.48 -2.78 9.47
CA ASN A 151 25.47 -3.83 9.31
C ASN A 151 26.56 -3.64 10.39
N GLY A 152 26.54 -4.49 11.42
CA GLY A 152 27.43 -4.36 12.58
C GLY A 152 28.91 -4.52 12.23
N ALA A 153 29.26 -5.29 11.18
CA ALA A 153 30.63 -5.46 10.74
C ALA A 153 31.17 -4.16 10.10
N LEU A 154 30.43 -3.57 9.17
CA LEU A 154 30.81 -2.32 8.51
C LEU A 154 30.93 -1.16 9.50
N LEU A 155 29.96 -1.05 10.43
CA LEU A 155 30.05 -0.02 11.47
C LEU A 155 31.31 -0.18 12.36
N LYS A 156 31.65 -1.42 12.73
CA LYS A 156 32.84 -1.70 13.52
C LYS A 156 34.13 -1.31 12.77
N GLU A 157 34.21 -1.58 11.47
CA GLU A 157 35.34 -1.18 10.61
C GLU A 157 35.53 0.34 10.58
N LYS A 158 34.43 1.10 10.64
CA LYS A 158 34.43 2.57 10.70
C LYS A 158 34.64 3.12 12.10
N GLY A 159 34.74 2.27 13.12
CA GLY A 159 34.81 2.68 14.53
C GLY A 159 33.51 3.36 15.00
N LEU A 160 32.35 2.89 14.48
CA LEU A 160 31.05 3.37 14.83
C LEU A 160 30.22 2.28 15.53
N SER A 161 29.24 2.71 16.32
CA SER A 161 28.19 1.88 16.88
C SER A 161 26.89 2.02 16.03
N ALA A 162 25.95 1.09 16.19
CA ALA A 162 24.66 1.20 15.57
C ALA A 162 23.95 2.49 16.02
N PRO A 163 23.44 3.32 15.09
CA PRO A 163 22.83 4.62 15.39
C PRO A 163 21.65 4.46 16.36
N ARG A 164 21.53 5.39 17.30
CA ARG A 164 20.41 5.49 18.27
C ARG A 164 19.81 6.90 18.33
N SER A 165 20.24 7.77 17.44
CA SER A 165 19.67 9.10 17.24
C SER A 165 19.66 9.45 15.74
N TRP A 166 18.77 10.35 15.35
CA TRP A 166 18.79 10.90 13.99
C TRP A 166 20.08 11.69 13.73
N ALA A 167 20.70 12.27 14.79
CA ALA A 167 21.98 12.97 14.67
C ALA A 167 23.12 12.01 14.33
N ASP A 168 23.10 10.77 14.80
CA ASP A 168 24.16 9.79 14.51
C ASP A 168 24.27 9.48 13.00
N LEU A 169 23.17 9.63 12.25
CA LEU A 169 23.19 9.46 10.79
C LEU A 169 23.93 10.59 10.05
N LEU A 170 24.22 11.70 10.74
CA LEU A 170 24.94 12.83 10.17
C LEU A 170 26.47 12.71 10.34
N ASP A 171 26.98 11.62 10.95
CA ASP A 171 28.40 11.39 11.10
C ASP A 171 29.07 11.33 9.70
N PRO A 172 30.10 12.14 9.43
CA PRO A 172 30.77 12.16 8.12
C PRO A 172 31.46 10.83 7.75
N LYS A 173 31.70 9.94 8.72
CA LYS A 173 32.18 8.57 8.44
C LYS A 173 31.15 7.72 7.71
N LEU A 174 29.89 8.14 7.68
CA LEU A 174 28.79 7.50 6.93
C LEU A 174 28.59 8.11 5.55
N LYS A 175 29.54 8.93 5.05
CA LYS A 175 29.45 9.50 3.69
C LYS A 175 29.21 8.39 2.65
N ASP A 176 28.15 8.53 1.83
CA ASP A 176 27.70 7.56 0.81
C ASP A 176 27.48 6.14 1.36
N ASP A 177 27.04 6.01 2.63
CA ASP A 177 26.94 4.72 3.33
C ASP A 177 25.60 4.51 4.05
N ILE A 178 24.62 5.33 3.69
CA ILE A 178 23.23 5.21 4.14
C ILE A 178 22.32 4.89 2.97
N GLY A 179 21.49 3.86 3.13
CA GLY A 179 20.38 3.55 2.23
C GLY A 179 19.08 4.11 2.78
N ILE A 180 18.35 4.84 1.94
CA ILE A 180 17.00 5.31 2.22
C ILE A 180 16.22 5.36 0.90
N ALA A 181 14.90 5.16 0.94
CA ALA A 181 14.10 5.30 -0.26
C ALA A 181 13.76 6.78 -0.56
N HIS A 182 13.18 7.02 -1.74
CA HIS A 182 12.75 8.34 -2.16
C HIS A 182 11.31 8.63 -1.63
N PRO A 183 11.05 9.76 -0.97
CA PRO A 183 9.75 10.01 -0.33
C PRO A 183 8.58 10.18 -1.30
N SER A 184 8.83 10.53 -2.56
CA SER A 184 7.76 10.60 -3.57
C SER A 184 7.26 9.22 -4.02
N THR A 185 8.12 8.19 -3.99
CA THR A 185 7.76 6.82 -4.42
C THR A 185 7.47 5.90 -3.25
N SER A 186 8.11 6.10 -2.09
CA SER A 186 8.08 5.21 -0.92
C SER A 186 7.37 5.85 0.26
N GLY A 187 6.38 5.14 0.78
CA GLY A 187 5.74 5.50 2.04
C GLY A 187 6.71 5.46 3.23
N THR A 188 7.62 4.49 3.27
CA THR A 188 8.67 4.38 4.31
C THR A 188 9.52 5.65 4.38
N ALA A 189 9.99 6.13 3.23
CA ALA A 189 10.81 7.34 3.16
C ALA A 189 9.98 8.60 3.45
N TYR A 190 8.71 8.63 3.05
CA TYR A 190 7.84 9.74 3.43
C TYR A 190 7.57 9.74 4.95
N THR A 191 7.40 8.57 5.57
CA THR A 191 7.32 8.45 7.03
C THR A 191 8.59 9.00 7.70
N ALA A 192 9.78 8.73 7.13
CA ALA A 192 11.04 9.29 7.66
C ALA A 192 11.08 10.83 7.54
N LEU A 193 10.70 11.37 6.39
CA LEU A 193 10.63 12.83 6.17
C LEU A 193 9.59 13.48 7.11
N TRP A 194 8.39 12.92 7.22
CA TRP A 194 7.36 13.42 8.11
C TRP A 194 7.75 13.30 9.59
N THR A 195 8.51 12.26 9.96
CA THR A 195 9.10 12.15 11.30
C THR A 195 9.96 13.38 11.63
N GLN A 196 10.79 13.86 10.69
CA GLN A 196 11.59 15.07 10.90
C GLN A 196 10.72 16.31 11.06
N VAL A 197 9.59 16.40 10.32
CA VAL A 197 8.62 17.49 10.50
C VAL A 197 8.05 17.46 11.93
N GLN A 198 7.67 16.28 12.44
CA GLN A 198 7.13 16.14 13.80
C GLN A 198 8.17 16.46 14.88
N LEU A 199 9.40 15.98 14.72
CA LEU A 199 10.52 16.29 15.64
C LEU A 199 10.88 17.76 15.63
N ALA A 200 10.65 18.45 14.52
CA ALA A 200 10.82 19.89 14.38
C ALA A 200 9.62 20.73 14.85
N GLY A 201 8.62 20.09 15.49
CA GLY A 201 7.40 20.79 15.95
C GLY A 201 6.47 21.23 14.83
N GLY A 202 6.48 20.54 13.69
CA GLY A 202 5.68 20.86 12.51
C GLY A 202 6.38 21.78 11.49
N ASP A 203 7.65 22.13 11.71
CA ASP A 203 8.44 23.01 10.87
C ASP A 203 9.07 22.24 9.69
N GLU A 204 8.49 22.36 8.49
CA GLU A 204 8.96 21.67 7.28
C GLU A 204 10.36 22.17 6.84
N ASP A 205 10.69 23.45 7.05
CA ASP A 205 11.98 24.00 6.65
C ASP A 205 13.12 23.39 7.47
N LYS A 206 12.91 23.19 8.78
CA LYS A 206 13.86 22.50 9.65
C LYS A 206 13.98 21.02 9.28
N ALA A 207 12.88 20.36 8.93
CA ALA A 207 12.90 18.99 8.46
C ALA A 207 13.73 18.83 7.17
N LEU A 208 13.47 19.69 6.17
CA LEU A 208 14.25 19.70 4.93
C LEU A 208 15.73 20.08 5.18
N ALA A 209 16.00 20.99 6.12
CA ALA A 209 17.38 21.30 6.52
C ALA A 209 18.11 20.09 7.11
N TYR A 210 17.42 19.25 7.91
CA TYR A 210 17.99 17.99 8.37
C TYR A 210 18.24 17.04 7.20
N MET A 211 17.28 16.89 6.28
CA MET A 211 17.44 16.00 5.13
C MET A 211 18.57 16.46 4.19
N ARG A 212 18.79 17.77 4.02
CA ARG A 212 19.97 18.30 3.30
C ARG A 212 21.30 17.93 3.98
N LYS A 213 21.33 17.93 5.31
CA LYS A 213 22.54 17.50 6.07
C LYS A 213 22.77 15.99 5.95
N LEU A 214 21.70 15.20 5.85
CA LEU A 214 21.77 13.75 5.69
C LEU A 214 22.19 13.35 4.26
N HIS A 215 21.83 14.15 3.27
CA HIS A 215 21.99 13.84 1.84
C HIS A 215 23.42 13.41 1.44
N PRO A 216 24.53 14.03 1.91
CA PRO A 216 25.90 13.57 1.61
C PRO A 216 26.19 12.13 2.06
N ASN A 217 25.50 11.66 3.11
CA ASN A 217 25.68 10.32 3.65
C ASN A 217 24.81 9.27 2.93
N VAL A 218 23.82 9.70 2.15
CA VAL A 218 22.94 8.79 1.39
C VAL A 218 23.66 8.32 0.12
N LEU A 219 23.87 7.01 -0.02
CA LEU A 219 24.46 6.44 -1.24
C LEU A 219 23.54 6.68 -2.43
N GLN A 220 22.28 6.29 -2.27
CA GLN A 220 21.23 6.49 -3.28
C GLN A 220 19.83 6.48 -2.65
N TYR A 221 18.89 7.16 -3.29
CA TYR A 221 17.46 7.07 -2.97
C TYR A 221 16.83 5.93 -3.76
N THR A 222 16.44 4.85 -3.07
CA THR A 222 15.80 3.71 -3.71
C THR A 222 14.31 3.98 -4.01
N LYS A 223 13.74 3.24 -4.96
CA LYS A 223 12.32 3.34 -5.30
C LYS A 223 11.43 2.67 -4.23
N SER A 224 11.87 1.53 -3.69
CA SER A 224 11.16 0.74 -2.68
C SER A 224 11.70 1.00 -1.29
N GLY A 225 10.79 1.17 -0.31
CA GLY A 225 11.14 1.40 1.09
C GLY A 225 11.86 0.22 1.77
N SER A 226 11.67 -1.01 1.29
CA SER A 226 12.33 -2.21 1.82
C SER A 226 13.70 -2.49 1.17
N ALA A 227 14.02 -1.87 0.03
CA ALA A 227 15.28 -2.13 -0.67
C ALA A 227 16.54 -1.86 0.18
N PRO A 228 16.61 -0.80 1.02
CA PRO A 228 17.77 -0.55 1.87
C PRO A 228 18.11 -1.69 2.84
N ALA A 229 17.13 -2.55 3.22
CA ALA A 229 17.42 -3.73 4.04
C ALA A 229 18.39 -4.68 3.34
N GLN A 230 18.17 -4.94 2.05
CA GLN A 230 19.02 -5.80 1.24
C GLN A 230 20.37 -5.15 0.95
N MET A 231 20.42 -3.84 0.72
CA MET A 231 21.67 -3.11 0.56
C MET A 231 22.54 -3.23 1.81
N THR A 232 21.94 -3.05 2.99
CA THR A 232 22.64 -3.21 4.28
C THR A 232 23.10 -4.66 4.50
N ALA A 233 22.27 -5.63 4.14
CA ALA A 233 22.60 -7.05 4.27
C ALA A 233 23.78 -7.45 3.39
N ARG A 234 23.84 -6.96 2.16
CA ARG A 234 24.96 -7.22 1.22
C ARG A 234 26.19 -6.37 1.47
N GLY A 235 26.14 -5.45 2.43
CA GLY A 235 27.25 -4.56 2.75
C GLY A 235 27.48 -3.44 1.73
N GLU A 236 26.46 -3.08 0.97
CA GLU A 236 26.52 -1.93 0.05
C GLU A 236 26.43 -0.60 0.81
N VAL A 237 25.77 -0.62 1.97
CA VAL A 237 25.68 0.50 2.92
C VAL A 237 25.77 -0.02 4.35
N ALA A 238 26.29 0.81 5.26
CA ALA A 238 26.37 0.46 6.68
C ALA A 238 25.03 0.58 7.40
N VAL A 239 24.16 1.49 6.97
CA VAL A 239 22.87 1.77 7.62
C VAL A 239 21.76 1.94 6.60
N GLY A 240 20.62 1.26 6.83
CA GLY A 240 19.37 1.50 6.13
C GLY A 240 18.36 2.20 7.03
N VAL A 241 17.70 3.25 6.54
CA VAL A 241 16.54 3.87 7.20
C VAL A 241 15.28 3.23 6.64
N ILE A 242 14.68 2.32 7.42
CA ILE A 242 13.59 1.44 6.97
C ILE A 242 12.61 1.12 8.10
N PHE A 243 11.52 0.46 7.79
CA PHE A 243 10.71 -0.14 8.85
C PHE A 243 11.43 -1.34 9.49
N SER A 244 11.36 -1.43 10.81
CA SER A 244 12.09 -2.43 11.61
C SER A 244 11.77 -3.88 11.22
N HIS A 245 10.55 -4.15 10.79
CA HIS A 245 10.12 -5.47 10.35
C HIS A 245 10.87 -5.95 9.09
N ASP A 246 11.23 -5.07 8.16
CA ASP A 246 12.02 -5.42 6.97
C ASP A 246 13.45 -5.82 7.35
N CYS A 247 14.06 -5.13 8.32
CA CYS A 247 15.36 -5.50 8.85
C CYS A 247 15.32 -6.85 9.57
N THR A 248 14.29 -7.08 10.39
CA THR A 248 14.08 -8.35 11.10
C THR A 248 13.90 -9.50 10.12
N ALA A 249 13.08 -9.32 9.09
CA ALA A 249 12.88 -10.32 8.04
C ALA A 249 14.19 -10.65 7.30
N THR A 250 14.96 -9.63 6.94
CA THR A 250 16.24 -9.79 6.25
C THR A 250 17.29 -10.47 7.15
N LYS A 251 17.34 -10.12 8.43
CA LYS A 251 18.18 -10.81 9.40
C LYS A 251 17.91 -12.31 9.45
N GLU A 252 16.63 -12.71 9.42
CA GLU A 252 16.23 -14.11 9.41
C GLU A 252 16.39 -14.81 8.06
N ALA A 253 16.53 -14.04 6.99
CA ALA A 253 16.81 -14.58 5.66
C ALA A 253 18.29 -14.98 5.47
N GLY A 254 19.12 -14.93 6.52
CA GLY A 254 20.51 -15.38 6.50
C GLY A 254 21.55 -14.29 6.79
N PHE A 255 21.11 -13.13 7.31
CA PHE A 255 22.03 -12.02 7.64
C PHE A 255 22.01 -11.69 9.14
N PRO A 256 22.48 -12.61 10.03
CA PRO A 256 22.35 -12.48 11.49
C PRO A 256 23.11 -11.27 12.07
N GLY A 257 24.09 -10.72 11.34
CA GLY A 257 24.86 -9.52 11.73
C GLY A 257 24.09 -8.21 11.66
N LEU A 258 22.88 -8.21 11.10
CA LEU A 258 22.03 -7.03 11.06
C LEU A 258 21.48 -6.69 12.45
N GLN A 259 21.44 -5.40 12.76
CA GLN A 259 20.94 -4.84 14.02
C GLN A 259 19.82 -3.86 13.75
N VAL A 260 18.73 -3.97 14.52
CA VAL A 260 17.64 -2.99 14.53
C VAL A 260 17.81 -2.06 15.71
N THR A 261 17.80 -0.75 15.47
CA THR A 261 17.82 0.28 16.52
C THR A 261 16.78 1.35 16.23
N PHE A 262 16.40 2.08 17.28
CA PHE A 262 15.45 3.18 17.19
C PHE A 262 16.05 4.46 17.77
N PRO A 263 15.74 5.63 17.17
CA PRO A 263 16.24 6.91 17.68
C PRO A 263 15.54 7.29 19.01
N ALA A 264 16.36 7.73 19.98
CA ALA A 264 15.90 8.10 21.32
C ALA A 264 14.98 9.35 21.33
N GLU A 265 15.13 10.23 20.34
CA GLU A 265 14.32 11.45 20.18
C GLU A 265 12.86 11.09 19.82
N GLY A 266 12.67 9.96 19.19
CA GLY A 266 11.40 9.46 18.70
C GLY A 266 11.46 9.12 17.21
N THR A 267 10.55 8.24 16.80
CA THR A 267 10.46 7.80 15.41
C THR A 267 9.02 7.73 14.94
N GLY A 268 8.85 7.79 13.62
CA GLY A 268 7.56 7.59 12.98
C GLY A 268 7.15 6.12 12.91
N TYR A 269 5.90 5.93 12.60
CA TYR A 269 5.33 4.61 12.34
C TYR A 269 4.35 4.69 11.19
N GLU A 270 4.12 3.57 10.53
CA GLU A 270 3.02 3.44 9.60
C GLU A 270 1.84 2.74 10.24
N THR A 271 0.63 3.12 9.85
CA THR A 271 -0.55 2.28 9.92
C THR A 271 -0.83 1.80 8.52
N GLY A 272 -0.55 0.53 8.24
CA GLY A 272 -0.84 -0.05 6.94
C GLY A 272 -2.34 -0.22 6.77
N GLY A 273 -2.91 0.37 5.73
CA GLY A 273 -4.35 0.46 5.54
C GLY A 273 -4.94 -0.59 4.61
N VAL A 274 -6.27 -0.67 4.62
CA VAL A 274 -7.11 -1.26 3.57
C VAL A 274 -8.23 -0.30 3.23
N ALA A 275 -8.50 -0.09 1.94
CA ALA A 275 -9.53 0.81 1.43
C ALA A 275 -10.15 0.30 0.14
N LEU A 276 -11.40 0.69 -0.12
CA LEU A 276 -12.04 0.53 -1.42
C LEU A 276 -11.58 1.64 -2.36
N VAL A 277 -11.18 1.27 -3.57
CA VAL A 277 -10.86 2.24 -4.63
C VAL A 277 -12.17 2.66 -5.31
N LYS A 278 -12.35 3.97 -5.45
CA LYS A 278 -13.57 4.51 -6.06
C LYS A 278 -13.68 4.11 -7.52
N GLY A 279 -14.84 3.54 -7.89
CA GLY A 279 -15.10 3.07 -9.24
C GLY A 279 -14.50 1.70 -9.54
N GLY A 280 -14.07 0.95 -8.52
CA GLY A 280 -13.70 -0.47 -8.63
C GLY A 280 -14.78 -1.30 -9.29
N LYS A 281 -14.39 -2.33 -10.03
CA LYS A 281 -15.29 -3.07 -10.93
C LYS A 281 -16.16 -4.09 -10.19
N ASP A 282 -15.70 -4.60 -9.05
CA ASP A 282 -16.43 -5.56 -8.22
C ASP A 282 -16.56 -5.06 -6.76
N PRO A 283 -17.46 -4.10 -6.49
CA PRO A 283 -17.60 -3.51 -5.17
C PRO A 283 -18.11 -4.51 -4.11
N VAL A 284 -18.81 -5.57 -4.52
CA VAL A 284 -19.31 -6.60 -3.59
C VAL A 284 -18.16 -7.46 -3.08
N SER A 285 -17.35 -7.99 -3.97
CA SER A 285 -16.17 -8.80 -3.61
C SER A 285 -15.08 -7.96 -2.94
N ALA A 286 -14.93 -6.69 -3.33
CA ALA A 286 -14.01 -5.75 -2.68
C ALA A 286 -14.38 -5.52 -1.21
N ARG A 287 -15.66 -5.33 -0.88
CA ARG A 287 -16.12 -5.23 0.51
C ARG A 287 -15.86 -6.52 1.29
N LYS A 288 -16.11 -7.70 0.70
CA LYS A 288 -15.75 -8.99 1.31
C LYS A 288 -14.26 -9.06 1.63
N PHE A 289 -13.39 -8.53 0.73
CA PHE A 289 -11.95 -8.46 0.98
C PHE A 289 -11.61 -7.55 2.16
N VAL A 290 -12.19 -6.36 2.24
CA VAL A 290 -11.98 -5.41 3.36
C VAL A 290 -12.44 -6.05 4.68
N ASP A 291 -13.63 -6.66 4.70
CA ASP A 291 -14.15 -7.33 5.90
C ASP A 291 -13.22 -8.43 6.37
N TRP A 292 -12.78 -9.27 5.45
CA TRP A 292 -11.86 -10.37 5.75
C TRP A 292 -10.49 -9.88 6.22
N ALA A 293 -9.92 -8.84 5.59
CA ALA A 293 -8.60 -8.29 5.92
C ALA A 293 -8.51 -7.75 7.37
N LEU A 294 -9.66 -7.40 7.96
CA LEU A 294 -9.74 -6.92 9.33
C LEU A 294 -9.95 -8.02 10.37
N THR A 295 -10.05 -9.29 9.95
CA THR A 295 -10.13 -10.43 10.88
C THR A 295 -8.78 -10.73 11.52
N PRO A 296 -8.74 -11.32 12.74
CA PRO A 296 -7.49 -11.75 13.36
C PRO A 296 -6.68 -12.69 12.45
N GLN A 297 -7.36 -13.67 11.83
CA GLN A 297 -6.73 -14.68 10.98
C GLN A 297 -6.06 -14.09 9.75
N ALA A 298 -6.66 -13.06 9.14
CA ALA A 298 -6.05 -12.36 8.01
C ALA A 298 -4.80 -11.58 8.42
N GLN A 299 -4.82 -10.94 9.58
CA GLN A 299 -3.68 -10.16 10.09
C GLN A 299 -2.53 -11.04 10.62
N GLU A 300 -2.82 -12.29 11.00
CA GLU A 300 -1.80 -13.27 11.42
C GLU A 300 -0.99 -13.85 10.24
N ILE A 301 -1.45 -13.70 9.00
CA ILE A 301 -0.77 -14.22 7.79
C ILE A 301 0.64 -13.65 7.67
N GLY A 302 0.83 -12.38 8.01
CA GLY A 302 2.12 -11.70 7.88
C GLY A 302 3.25 -12.47 8.58
N ALA A 303 3.05 -12.90 9.81
CA ALA A 303 4.06 -13.65 10.58
C ALA A 303 4.47 -14.97 9.88
N GLY A 304 3.55 -15.64 9.20
CA GLY A 304 3.81 -16.86 8.46
C GLY A 304 4.72 -16.69 7.24
N VAL A 305 4.83 -15.48 6.73
CA VAL A 305 5.69 -15.11 5.59
C VAL A 305 6.82 -14.14 5.97
N LYS A 306 7.18 -14.11 7.25
CA LYS A 306 8.22 -13.25 7.83
C LYS A 306 7.94 -11.75 7.72
N ALA A 307 6.70 -11.35 7.55
CA ALA A 307 6.27 -9.96 7.64
C ALA A 307 5.85 -9.69 9.10
N TYR A 308 6.74 -9.01 9.85
CA TYR A 308 6.65 -8.87 11.30
C TYR A 308 6.07 -7.51 11.72
N GLN A 309 5.05 -7.04 11.02
CA GLN A 309 4.27 -5.88 11.44
C GLN A 309 3.33 -6.26 12.60
N VAL A 310 2.98 -5.28 13.41
CA VAL A 310 2.05 -5.44 14.55
C VAL A 310 0.62 -5.45 14.00
N PRO A 311 -0.19 -6.50 14.23
CA PRO A 311 -1.60 -6.49 13.86
C PRO A 311 -2.34 -5.35 14.56
N THR A 312 -3.31 -4.72 13.88
CA THR A 312 -4.20 -3.73 14.49
C THR A 312 -5.38 -4.36 15.22
N ASN A 313 -5.79 -5.58 14.83
CA ASN A 313 -6.85 -6.31 15.51
C ASN A 313 -6.30 -6.89 16.83
N PRO A 314 -6.84 -6.49 17.98
CA PRO A 314 -6.31 -6.90 19.30
C PRO A 314 -6.48 -8.40 19.60
N ALA A 315 -7.34 -9.11 18.86
CA ALA A 315 -7.52 -10.55 18.98
C ALA A 315 -6.53 -11.36 18.12
N ALA A 316 -5.74 -10.72 17.25
CA ALA A 316 -4.74 -11.39 16.45
C ALA A 316 -3.53 -11.80 17.31
N LYS A 317 -3.01 -13.00 17.05
CA LYS A 317 -1.79 -13.49 17.70
C LYS A 317 -0.58 -12.74 17.19
N VAL A 318 0.21 -12.19 18.11
CA VAL A 318 1.42 -11.43 17.80
C VAL A 318 2.63 -12.37 17.88
N SER A 319 3.45 -12.38 16.82
CA SER A 319 4.73 -13.11 16.83
C SER A 319 5.72 -12.45 17.81
N GLY A 320 6.51 -13.24 18.54
CA GLY A 320 7.60 -12.71 19.41
C GLY A 320 8.72 -11.96 18.68
N LYS A 321 8.65 -11.87 17.33
CA LYS A 321 9.59 -11.13 16.47
C LYS A 321 9.09 -9.74 16.08
N VAL A 322 7.86 -9.46 16.41
CA VAL A 322 7.23 -8.14 16.20
C VAL A 322 7.77 -7.16 17.24
N VAL A 323 7.99 -5.92 16.82
CA VAL A 323 8.45 -4.86 17.73
C VAL A 323 7.39 -4.59 18.81
N ASP A 324 7.86 -4.45 20.06
CA ASP A 324 7.02 -3.95 21.13
C ASP A 324 6.85 -2.42 20.99
N LEU A 325 5.64 -1.99 20.64
CA LEU A 325 5.34 -0.56 20.45
C LEU A 325 5.53 0.25 21.74
N ALA A 326 5.39 -0.37 22.91
CA ALA A 326 5.58 0.31 24.21
C ALA A 326 7.06 0.58 24.51
N ALA A 327 7.99 -0.19 23.89
CA ALA A 327 9.43 -0.03 24.06
C ALA A 327 10.05 1.03 23.14
N VAL A 328 9.27 1.62 22.22
CA VAL A 328 9.77 2.61 21.25
C VAL A 328 9.07 3.95 21.46
N LYS A 329 9.85 5.03 21.51
CA LYS A 329 9.29 6.38 21.54
C LYS A 329 8.78 6.74 20.15
N LEU A 330 7.45 6.74 20.00
CA LEU A 330 6.79 7.12 18.75
C LEU A 330 6.50 8.63 18.74
N VAL A 331 6.63 9.27 17.56
CA VAL A 331 6.13 10.65 17.36
C VAL A 331 4.61 10.63 17.22
N ASP A 332 3.97 11.77 17.46
CA ASP A 332 2.54 11.94 17.17
C ASP A 332 2.36 12.04 15.65
N TYR A 333 2.00 10.90 15.03
CA TYR A 333 1.88 10.78 13.58
C TYR A 333 0.44 10.97 13.14
N ASP A 334 0.09 12.20 12.78
CA ASP A 334 -1.20 12.54 12.19
C ASP A 334 -1.20 12.23 10.68
N ALA A 335 -1.87 11.14 10.30
CA ALA A 335 -1.93 10.69 8.91
C ALA A 335 -2.65 11.69 7.99
N ALA A 336 -3.65 12.40 8.48
CA ALA A 336 -4.38 13.38 7.69
C ALA A 336 -3.49 14.59 7.36
N ARG A 337 -2.80 15.14 8.35
CA ARG A 337 -1.83 16.23 8.12
C ARG A 337 -0.67 15.78 7.24
N ALA A 338 -0.14 14.59 7.47
CA ALA A 338 0.90 14.01 6.63
C ALA A 338 0.45 13.86 5.17
N GLY A 339 -0.77 13.35 4.96
CA GLY A 339 -1.38 13.19 3.64
C GLY A 339 -1.58 14.51 2.90
N ALA A 340 -2.12 15.51 3.58
CA ALA A 340 -2.35 16.85 3.03
C ALA A 340 -1.03 17.56 2.62
N ALA A 341 0.03 17.40 3.42
CA ALA A 341 1.34 17.99 3.13
C ALA A 341 2.11 17.23 2.03
N LYS A 342 1.78 15.96 1.77
CA LYS A 342 2.59 15.04 0.95
C LYS A 342 2.92 15.60 -0.44
N PRO A 343 2.00 16.13 -1.25
CA PRO A 343 2.31 16.60 -2.59
C PRO A 343 3.34 17.72 -2.61
N THR A 344 3.18 18.69 -1.70
CA THR A 344 4.07 19.86 -1.60
C THR A 344 5.42 19.49 -1.01
N LEU A 345 5.41 18.72 0.09
CA LEU A 345 6.63 18.38 0.81
C LEU A 345 7.53 17.43 0.01
N THR A 346 6.96 16.48 -0.76
CA THR A 346 7.76 15.61 -1.65
C THR A 346 8.37 16.40 -2.81
N LYS A 347 7.63 17.35 -3.39
CA LYS A 347 8.17 18.22 -4.43
C LYS A 347 9.32 19.07 -3.89
N ARG A 348 9.17 19.67 -2.70
CA ARG A 348 10.24 20.41 -2.04
C ARG A 348 11.46 19.55 -1.75
N PHE A 349 11.24 18.29 -1.32
CA PHE A 349 12.34 17.35 -1.13
C PHE A 349 13.12 17.11 -2.44
N ASP A 350 12.43 16.94 -3.56
CA ASP A 350 13.07 16.78 -4.87
C ASP A 350 13.95 17.98 -5.22
N GLU A 351 13.41 19.18 -5.08
CA GLU A 351 14.07 20.43 -5.48
C GLU A 351 15.20 20.84 -4.52
N GLU A 352 14.98 20.69 -3.21
CA GLU A 352 15.86 21.24 -2.17
C GLU A 352 16.86 20.21 -1.61
N VAL A 353 16.60 18.90 -1.77
CA VAL A 353 17.43 17.83 -1.18
C VAL A 353 17.98 16.88 -2.25
N ALA A 354 17.11 16.18 -2.99
CA ALA A 354 17.54 15.08 -3.86
C ALA A 354 18.37 15.56 -5.07
N GLN A 355 18.12 16.77 -5.56
CA GLN A 355 18.85 17.41 -6.67
C GLN A 355 20.03 18.29 -6.20
N ALA A 356 20.20 18.46 -4.88
CA ALA A 356 21.32 19.24 -4.34
C ALA A 356 22.65 18.50 -4.59
N PRO A 357 23.76 19.21 -4.84
CA PRO A 357 25.08 18.60 -4.87
C PRO A 357 25.41 17.95 -3.54
N LYS A 358 26.02 16.77 -3.56
CA LYS A 358 26.61 16.14 -2.36
C LYS A 358 27.94 16.81 -2.06
N SER A 359 27.93 17.75 -1.15
CA SER A 359 29.14 18.46 -0.70
C SER A 359 29.92 17.67 0.37
#